data_cc3ad5b2db7653a80850538aa1ec39d1
#
_entry.id   cc3ad5b2db7653a80850538aa1ec39d1
#
_cell.length_a   1.000
_cell.length_b   1.000
_cell.length_c   1.000
_cell.angle_alpha   90.00
_cell.angle_beta   90.00
_cell.angle_gamma   90.00
#
_symmetry.space_group_name_H-M   'P 1'
#
loop_
_entity.id
_entity.type
_entity.pdbx_description
1 polymer ?
#
loop_
_entity_poly.entity_id
_entity_poly.type
_entity_poly.pdbx_seq_one_letter_code
_entity_poly.pdbx_strand_id
1 'polypeptide(L)'
;AWNPNAYKFTVRLEEGERTPLKVEWKPDGDVSYCGLRVYDVVDPVQQAKHQWWSEMTQQMDWYFIAGEDMDEVISGYRTLTGKAQIMPKWAMGYWQSRERYKTSTEMIEALEGFRKRNIPIDNIVMDWSHWEEDAWGSHEFDPARFPDPKAMVDSIHDLGGRMMISVWPKFYVETEHYKEFNDKGWMYNKANEDGVRDWIGQGYLYGFYD
;
A
#
# COMPACT_ATOMS: atom_id res chain seq x y z
N ALA A 1 -12.64 10.73 5.75
CA ALA A 1 -12.61 9.36 5.24
C ALA A 1 -12.24 9.37 3.77
N TRP A 2 -11.27 8.58 3.39
CA TRP A 2 -10.73 8.51 2.01
C TRP A 2 -11.54 7.61 1.07
N ASN A 3 -12.61 7.00 1.57
CA ASN A 3 -13.42 6.10 0.75
C ASN A 3 -14.43 6.90 -0.08
N PRO A 4 -14.42 6.73 -1.41
CA PRO A 4 -15.41 7.35 -2.26
C PRO A 4 -16.80 6.80 -1.98
N ASN A 5 -17.79 7.67 -1.97
CA ASN A 5 -19.17 7.25 -1.99
C ASN A 5 -19.53 6.79 -3.39
N ALA A 6 -20.03 5.57 -3.53
CA ALA A 6 -20.49 5.03 -4.81
C ALA A 6 -22.01 4.86 -4.78
N TYR A 7 -22.68 5.49 -5.74
CA TYR A 7 -24.10 5.33 -5.96
C TYR A 7 -24.32 4.50 -7.22
N LYS A 8 -25.10 3.44 -7.11
CA LYS A 8 -25.43 2.54 -8.24
C LYS A 8 -26.92 2.65 -8.54
N PHE A 9 -27.22 2.77 -9.82
CA PHE A 9 -28.58 2.73 -10.31
C PHE A 9 -28.60 2.04 -11.69
N THR A 10 -29.74 1.44 -12.03
CA THR A 10 -29.92 0.76 -13.30
C THR A 10 -30.91 1.55 -14.14
N VAL A 11 -30.57 1.78 -15.39
CA VAL A 11 -31.45 2.38 -16.39
C VAL A 11 -31.63 1.42 -17.55
N ARG A 12 -32.82 1.40 -18.13
CA ARG A 12 -33.09 0.65 -19.36
C ARG A 12 -32.81 1.59 -20.54
N LEU A 13 -31.97 1.15 -21.45
CA LEU A 13 -31.64 1.85 -22.67
C LEU A 13 -32.10 1.00 -23.85
N GLU A 14 -32.50 1.64 -24.93
CA GLU A 14 -32.90 0.94 -26.18
C GLU A 14 -31.70 0.94 -27.14
N GLU A 15 -31.46 -0.23 -27.73
CA GLU A 15 -30.35 -0.41 -28.68
C GLU A 15 -30.47 0.53 -29.88
N GLY A 16 -29.39 1.20 -30.21
CA GLY A 16 -29.32 2.15 -31.32
C GLY A 16 -29.86 3.56 -31.03
N GLU A 17 -30.46 3.79 -29.87
CA GLU A 17 -30.93 5.11 -29.46
C GLU A 17 -29.84 5.87 -28.67
N ARG A 18 -29.74 7.19 -28.96
CA ARG A 18 -28.89 8.09 -28.20
C ARG A 18 -29.65 8.60 -27.00
N THR A 19 -29.22 8.16 -25.80
CA THR A 19 -29.78 8.62 -24.55
C THR A 19 -28.90 9.71 -23.94
N PRO A 20 -29.39 10.95 -23.75
CA PRO A 20 -28.60 11.98 -23.10
C PRO A 20 -28.37 11.65 -21.64
N LEU A 21 -27.12 11.72 -21.21
CA LEU A 21 -26.74 11.57 -19.82
C LEU A 21 -26.20 12.90 -19.30
N LYS A 22 -26.75 13.37 -18.18
CA LYS A 22 -26.27 14.56 -17.49
C LYS A 22 -25.79 14.18 -16.11
N VAL A 23 -24.53 14.49 -15.81
CA VAL A 23 -23.93 14.35 -14.48
C VAL A 23 -23.66 15.74 -13.96
N GLU A 24 -24.24 16.07 -12.83
CA GLU A 24 -23.97 17.31 -12.11
C GLU A 24 -23.21 16.97 -10.82
N TRP A 25 -22.06 17.56 -10.67
CA TRP A 25 -21.23 17.38 -9.49
C TRP A 25 -20.82 18.72 -8.90
N LYS A 26 -21.06 18.88 -7.63
CA LYS A 26 -20.63 20.04 -6.86
C LYS A 26 -19.51 19.61 -5.91
N PRO A 27 -18.29 20.11 -6.09
CA PRO A 27 -17.21 19.81 -5.16
C PRO A 27 -17.51 20.39 -3.77
N ASP A 28 -17.16 19.63 -2.75
CA ASP A 28 -17.22 20.04 -1.36
C ASP A 28 -15.82 19.90 -0.74
N GLY A 29 -15.08 21.02 -0.71
CA GLY A 29 -13.71 21.10 -0.22
C GLY A 29 -12.64 21.08 -1.34
N ASP A 30 -11.39 21.13 -0.91
CA ASP A 30 -10.23 21.33 -1.80
C ASP A 30 -9.82 20.04 -2.55
N VAL A 31 -10.19 18.88 -2.03
CA VAL A 31 -9.88 17.57 -2.62
C VAL A 31 -11.17 16.80 -2.85
N SER A 32 -11.64 16.83 -4.07
CA SER A 32 -12.82 16.06 -4.45
C SER A 32 -12.73 15.61 -5.90
N TYR A 33 -13.30 14.45 -6.19
CA TYR A 33 -13.36 13.90 -7.54
C TYR A 33 -14.73 13.28 -7.82
N CYS A 34 -15.09 13.24 -9.10
CA CYS A 34 -16.28 12.57 -9.58
C CYS A 34 -15.89 11.65 -10.73
N GLY A 35 -16.40 10.44 -10.70
CA GLY A 35 -16.21 9.46 -11.77
C GLY A 35 -17.52 8.81 -12.12
N LEU A 36 -17.78 8.61 -13.39
CA LEU A 36 -18.90 7.83 -13.91
C LEU A 36 -18.37 6.55 -14.54
N ARG A 37 -18.98 5.43 -14.17
CA ARG A 37 -18.77 4.15 -14.83
C ARG A 37 -20.10 3.63 -15.36
N VAL A 38 -20.09 3.17 -16.59
CA VAL A 38 -21.24 2.53 -17.21
C VAL A 38 -20.84 1.09 -17.55
N TYR A 39 -21.67 0.15 -17.15
CA TYR A 39 -21.50 -1.27 -17.50
C TYR A 39 -22.84 -1.88 -17.83
N ASP A 40 -22.79 -2.90 -18.65
CA ASP A 40 -23.98 -3.70 -18.94
C ASP A 40 -24.45 -4.45 -17.68
N VAL A 41 -25.75 -4.52 -17.51
CA VAL A 41 -26.33 -5.41 -16.51
C VAL A 41 -26.23 -6.83 -17.05
N VAL A 42 -25.24 -7.57 -16.55
CA VAL A 42 -24.99 -8.95 -16.98
C VAL A 42 -25.93 -9.89 -16.22
N ASP A 43 -26.52 -10.85 -16.94
CA ASP A 43 -27.29 -11.93 -16.35
C ASP A 43 -26.50 -12.58 -15.20
N PRO A 44 -27.13 -12.87 -14.03
CA PRO A 44 -26.48 -13.54 -12.90
C PRO A 44 -25.71 -14.81 -13.27
N VAL A 45 -26.20 -15.56 -14.28
CA VAL A 45 -25.50 -16.73 -14.81
C VAL A 45 -24.21 -16.34 -15.54
N GLN A 46 -24.16 -15.19 -16.19
CA GLN A 46 -22.95 -14.69 -16.82
C GLN A 46 -21.98 -14.05 -15.81
N GLN A 47 -22.49 -13.52 -14.70
CA GLN A 47 -21.66 -13.01 -13.62
C GLN A 47 -20.86 -14.10 -12.88
N ALA A 48 -21.28 -15.36 -13.00
CA ALA A 48 -20.57 -16.51 -12.46
C ALA A 48 -19.34 -16.92 -13.29
N LYS A 49 -19.05 -16.26 -14.39
CA LYS A 49 -17.83 -16.51 -15.19
C LYS A 49 -16.63 -15.87 -14.51
N HIS A 50 -15.62 -16.69 -14.29
CA HIS A 50 -14.31 -16.20 -13.88
C HIS A 50 -13.57 -15.72 -15.12
N GLN A 51 -13.11 -14.46 -15.08
CA GLN A 51 -12.33 -13.87 -16.15
C GLN A 51 -11.02 -13.32 -15.55
N TRP A 52 -9.92 -13.72 -16.15
CA TRP A 52 -8.61 -13.13 -15.87
C TRP A 52 -8.25 -12.20 -17.02
N TRP A 53 -7.93 -10.99 -16.68
CA TRP A 53 -7.68 -9.95 -17.66
C TRP A 53 -6.53 -9.05 -17.20
N SER A 54 -5.70 -8.64 -18.14
CA SER A 54 -4.63 -7.68 -17.90
C SER A 54 -4.49 -6.78 -19.13
N GLU A 55 -4.32 -5.49 -18.93
CA GLU A 55 -4.06 -4.54 -20.02
C GLU A 55 -2.66 -4.71 -20.61
N MET A 56 -1.70 -5.11 -19.79
CA MET A 56 -0.30 -5.17 -20.18
C MET A 56 0.35 -6.43 -19.62
N THR A 57 0.43 -7.45 -20.46
CA THR A 57 1.19 -8.66 -20.14
C THR A 57 1.60 -9.37 -21.42
N GLN A 58 2.79 -9.97 -21.43
CA GLN A 58 3.25 -10.80 -22.53
C GLN A 58 2.79 -12.24 -22.40
N GLN A 59 2.52 -12.68 -21.16
CA GLN A 59 2.05 -14.04 -20.87
C GLN A 59 1.28 -14.06 -19.55
N MET A 60 0.53 -15.13 -19.35
CA MET A 60 -0.18 -15.40 -18.11
C MET A 60 0.15 -16.83 -17.66
N ASP A 61 0.79 -16.95 -16.51
CA ASP A 61 1.13 -18.22 -15.91
C ASP A 61 0.20 -18.49 -14.70
N TRP A 62 -0.40 -19.66 -14.71
CA TRP A 62 -1.28 -20.05 -13.61
C TRP A 62 -1.23 -21.56 -13.39
N TYR A 63 -1.58 -21.96 -12.17
CA TYR A 63 -1.66 -23.35 -11.76
C TYR A 63 -3.05 -23.64 -11.20
N PHE A 64 -3.64 -24.72 -11.64
CA PHE A 64 -4.85 -25.26 -11.06
C PHE A 64 -4.49 -26.46 -10.19
N ILE A 65 -4.84 -26.41 -8.91
CA ILE A 65 -4.56 -27.47 -7.96
C ILE A 65 -5.89 -28.13 -7.59
N ALA A 66 -6.06 -29.37 -8.02
CA ALA A 66 -7.22 -30.17 -7.67
C ALA A 66 -6.94 -31.00 -6.41
N GLY A 67 -7.99 -31.25 -5.63
CA GLY A 67 -7.97 -32.12 -4.47
C GLY A 67 -9.40 -32.54 -4.14
N GLU A 68 -9.57 -33.66 -3.47
CA GLU A 68 -10.87 -34.13 -3.01
C GLU A 68 -11.38 -33.30 -1.81
N ASP A 69 -10.45 -32.73 -1.06
CA ASP A 69 -10.73 -31.83 0.07
C ASP A 69 -9.73 -30.65 0.15
N MET A 70 -9.95 -29.79 1.13
CA MET A 70 -9.13 -28.60 1.33
C MET A 70 -7.68 -28.94 1.73
N ASP A 71 -7.48 -30.01 2.47
CA ASP A 71 -6.14 -30.41 2.93
C ASP A 71 -5.30 -30.89 1.75
N GLU A 72 -5.89 -31.62 0.80
CA GLU A 72 -5.21 -31.99 -0.44
C GLU A 72 -4.86 -30.80 -1.31
N VAL A 73 -5.77 -29.83 -1.47
CA VAL A 73 -5.52 -28.60 -2.21
C VAL A 73 -4.37 -27.80 -1.57
N ILE A 74 -4.38 -27.64 -0.24
CA ILE A 74 -3.31 -26.95 0.49
C ILE A 74 -1.99 -27.71 0.39
N SER A 75 -2.02 -29.03 0.45
CA SER A 75 -0.83 -29.88 0.30
C SER A 75 -0.21 -29.72 -1.09
N GLY A 76 -1.04 -29.76 -2.13
CA GLY A 76 -0.62 -29.51 -3.50
C GLY A 76 -0.02 -28.11 -3.69
N TYR A 77 -0.67 -27.10 -3.12
CA TYR A 77 -0.13 -25.73 -3.10
C TYR A 77 1.24 -25.65 -2.42
N ARG A 78 1.41 -26.34 -1.29
CA ARG A 78 2.69 -26.40 -0.57
C ARG A 78 3.78 -27.16 -1.31
N THR A 79 3.41 -28.09 -2.17
CA THR A 79 4.36 -28.75 -3.06
C THR A 79 4.99 -27.78 -4.05
N LEU A 80 4.20 -26.82 -4.55
CA LEU A 80 4.68 -25.78 -5.47
C LEU A 80 5.41 -24.64 -4.75
N THR A 81 4.90 -24.18 -3.62
CA THR A 81 5.37 -22.96 -2.94
C THR A 81 6.35 -23.22 -1.79
N GLY A 82 6.54 -24.48 -1.43
CA GLY A 82 7.31 -24.87 -0.25
C GLY A 82 6.50 -24.87 1.04
N LYS A 83 7.10 -25.34 2.12
CA LYS A 83 6.46 -25.44 3.43
C LYS A 83 6.23 -24.08 4.04
N ALA A 84 5.07 -23.87 4.67
CA ALA A 84 4.82 -22.69 5.47
C ALA A 84 5.72 -22.70 6.71
N GLN A 85 6.31 -21.56 7.00
CA GLN A 85 7.04 -21.36 8.26
C GLN A 85 6.07 -20.98 9.38
N ILE A 86 6.35 -21.46 10.57
CA ILE A 86 5.57 -21.07 11.75
C ILE A 86 5.91 -19.61 12.08
N MET A 87 4.89 -18.78 12.12
CA MET A 87 5.03 -17.39 12.54
C MET A 87 5.49 -17.30 13.99
N PRO A 88 6.45 -16.43 14.33
CA PRO A 88 6.84 -16.22 15.71
C PRO A 88 5.68 -15.60 16.51
N LYS A 89 5.60 -15.93 17.79
CA LYS A 89 4.49 -15.51 18.65
C LYS A 89 4.30 -13.99 18.68
N TRP A 90 5.40 -13.22 18.69
CA TRP A 90 5.36 -11.76 18.70
C TRP A 90 4.69 -11.16 17.44
N ALA A 91 4.80 -11.83 16.29
CA ALA A 91 4.17 -11.37 15.05
C ALA A 91 2.63 -11.47 15.10
N MET A 92 2.12 -12.35 15.95
CA MET A 92 0.69 -12.53 16.23
C MET A 92 0.18 -11.64 17.37
N GLY A 93 1.07 -10.86 17.99
CA GLY A 93 0.75 -9.97 19.09
C GLY A 93 0.22 -8.60 18.65
N TYR A 94 0.15 -7.67 19.58
CA TYR A 94 -0.38 -6.34 19.29
C TYR A 94 0.64 -5.44 18.59
N TRP A 95 0.21 -4.79 17.53
CA TRP A 95 0.96 -3.82 16.74
C TRP A 95 0.40 -2.42 16.96
N GLN A 96 1.14 -1.57 17.65
CA GLN A 96 0.77 -0.16 17.84
C GLN A 96 1.25 0.67 16.66
N SER A 97 0.32 1.29 15.98
CA SER A 97 0.59 2.21 14.89
C SER A 97 -0.24 3.49 15.06
N ARG A 98 0.26 4.57 14.55
CA ARG A 98 -0.49 5.83 14.35
C ARG A 98 0.15 6.64 13.22
N GLU A 99 -0.59 7.47 12.58
CA GLU A 99 -0.07 8.53 11.73
C GLU A 99 0.13 9.78 12.61
N ARG A 100 1.30 10.10 13.06
CA ARG A 100 2.55 9.34 13.10
C ARG A 100 3.31 9.74 14.35
N TYR A 101 4.29 8.98 14.76
CA TYR A 101 5.26 9.42 15.77
C TYR A 101 6.28 10.33 15.09
N LYS A 102 6.40 11.56 15.57
CA LYS A 102 7.23 12.59 14.91
C LYS A 102 8.69 12.51 15.29
N THR A 103 9.01 11.94 16.45
CA THR A 103 10.37 11.86 17.00
C THR A 103 10.63 10.48 17.61
N SER A 104 11.92 10.16 17.78
CA SER A 104 12.35 8.96 18.53
C SER A 104 11.78 8.94 19.94
N THR A 105 11.74 10.08 20.62
CA THR A 105 11.20 10.21 21.97
C THR A 105 9.71 9.83 22.02
N GLU A 106 8.89 10.33 21.09
CA GLU A 106 7.47 9.98 21.06
C GLU A 106 7.22 8.47 20.89
N MET A 107 8.06 7.80 20.10
CA MET A 107 7.95 6.35 19.91
C MET A 107 8.29 5.59 21.18
N ILE A 108 9.40 5.94 21.83
CA ILE A 108 9.86 5.29 23.06
C ILE A 108 8.83 5.51 24.18
N GLU A 109 8.38 6.76 24.37
CA GLU A 109 7.36 7.11 25.37
C GLU A 109 6.04 6.38 25.17
N ALA A 110 5.62 6.18 23.91
CA ALA A 110 4.42 5.42 23.59
C ALA A 110 4.56 3.97 24.09
N LEU A 111 5.66 3.29 23.77
CA LEU A 111 5.91 1.92 24.20
C LEU A 111 6.06 1.82 25.74
N GLU A 112 6.79 2.75 26.37
CA GLU A 112 6.86 2.86 27.81
C GLU A 112 5.48 3.02 28.45
N GLY A 113 4.61 3.81 27.82
CA GLY A 113 3.23 4.03 28.28
C GLY A 113 2.44 2.74 28.39
N PHE A 114 2.60 1.82 27.45
CA PHE A 114 2.03 0.46 27.52
C PHE A 114 2.63 -0.34 28.66
N ARG A 115 3.97 -0.34 28.79
CA ARG A 115 4.67 -1.08 29.86
C ARG A 115 4.30 -0.59 31.26
N LYS A 116 4.28 0.73 31.47
CA LYS A 116 3.88 1.35 32.74
C LYS A 116 2.45 1.00 33.17
N ARG A 117 1.58 0.69 32.23
CA ARG A 117 0.19 0.30 32.48
C ARG A 117 -0.05 -1.22 32.49
N ASN A 118 1.02 -2.00 32.34
CA ASN A 118 0.95 -3.45 32.19
C ASN A 118 0.04 -3.91 31.02
N ILE A 119 -0.02 -3.11 29.94
CA ILE A 119 -0.75 -3.47 28.73
C ILE A 119 0.20 -4.23 27.80
N PRO A 120 -0.14 -5.47 27.39
CA PRO A 120 0.69 -6.23 26.48
C PRO A 120 0.82 -5.53 25.12
N ILE A 121 2.05 -5.49 24.62
CA ILE A 121 2.39 -4.99 23.28
C ILE A 121 3.66 -5.67 22.82
N ASP A 122 3.70 -6.05 21.55
CA ASP A 122 4.85 -6.70 20.94
C ASP A 122 5.55 -5.81 19.92
N ASN A 123 4.81 -4.99 19.20
CA ASN A 123 5.34 -4.25 18.08
C ASN A 123 4.88 -2.79 18.08
N ILE A 124 5.77 -1.91 17.65
CA ILE A 124 5.46 -0.50 17.36
C ILE A 124 5.85 -0.16 15.92
N VAL A 125 5.02 0.60 15.25
CA VAL A 125 5.21 0.95 13.84
C VAL A 125 5.67 2.39 13.73
N MET A 126 6.81 2.59 13.08
CA MET A 126 7.22 3.89 12.57
C MET A 126 6.56 4.09 11.21
N ASP A 127 5.62 5.01 11.16
CA ASP A 127 4.92 5.36 9.96
C ASP A 127 5.79 6.21 9.01
N TRP A 128 5.27 6.53 7.86
CA TRP A 128 5.94 7.30 6.83
C TRP A 128 6.45 8.67 7.33
N SER A 129 7.27 9.36 6.50
CA SER A 129 7.81 10.71 6.80
C SER A 129 8.80 10.74 7.99
N HIS A 130 9.62 9.71 8.12
CA HIS A 130 10.76 9.73 9.07
C HIS A 130 12.02 10.40 8.49
N TRP A 131 11.99 10.78 7.24
CA TRP A 131 13.03 11.50 6.48
C TRP A 131 12.87 13.02 6.60
N GLU A 132 13.88 13.77 6.16
CA GLU A 132 13.82 15.23 6.05
C GLU A 132 12.73 15.69 5.08
N GLU A 133 12.26 16.91 5.23
CA GLU A 133 11.32 17.51 4.29
C GLU A 133 11.88 17.44 2.85
N ASP A 134 11.02 17.14 1.89
CA ASP A 134 11.39 16.96 0.48
C ASP A 134 12.38 15.82 0.16
N ALA A 135 12.69 14.95 1.12
CA ALA A 135 13.58 13.80 0.95
C ALA A 135 12.86 12.44 0.88
N TRP A 136 11.61 12.44 0.40
CA TRP A 136 10.87 11.18 0.27
C TRP A 136 11.61 10.20 -0.67
N GLY A 137 11.89 9.01 -0.16
CA GLY A 137 12.66 7.99 -0.88
C GLY A 137 14.15 7.99 -0.59
N SER A 138 14.66 8.90 0.27
CA SER A 138 16.05 8.82 0.74
C SER A 138 16.30 7.58 1.59
N HIS A 139 15.26 7.07 2.25
CA HIS A 139 15.31 5.99 3.24
C HIS A 139 16.24 6.29 4.42
N GLU A 140 16.48 7.56 4.68
CA GLU A 140 17.28 8.05 5.80
C GLU A 140 16.39 8.68 6.86
N PHE A 141 16.87 8.68 8.10
CA PHE A 141 16.17 9.36 9.17
C PHE A 141 16.54 10.83 9.20
N ASP A 142 15.56 11.69 9.42
CA ASP A 142 15.77 13.10 9.72
C ASP A 142 16.56 13.23 11.04
N PRO A 143 17.80 13.74 11.01
CA PRO A 143 18.66 13.77 12.19
C PRO A 143 18.16 14.70 13.29
N ALA A 144 17.32 15.68 12.95
CA ALA A 144 16.72 16.58 13.94
C ALA A 144 15.64 15.88 14.78
N ARG A 145 14.92 14.97 14.18
CA ARG A 145 13.83 14.23 14.82
C ARG A 145 14.27 12.86 15.36
N PHE A 146 15.24 12.25 14.71
CA PHE A 146 15.77 10.92 15.01
C PHE A 146 17.30 10.97 15.03
N PRO A 147 17.90 11.65 16.03
CA PRO A 147 19.35 11.92 16.05
C PRO A 147 20.20 10.65 16.17
N ASP A 148 19.69 9.60 16.77
CA ASP A 148 20.34 8.29 16.89
C ASP A 148 19.29 7.18 16.66
N PRO A 149 19.04 6.79 15.41
CA PRO A 149 18.08 5.72 15.09
C PRO A 149 18.46 4.38 15.71
N LYS A 150 19.76 4.10 15.86
CA LYS A 150 20.20 2.87 16.48
C LYS A 150 19.84 2.83 17.97
N ALA A 151 20.13 3.89 18.70
CA ALA A 151 19.78 3.98 20.12
C ALA A 151 18.25 3.92 20.32
N MET A 152 17.47 4.48 19.41
CA MET A 152 16.00 4.36 19.42
C MET A 152 15.57 2.91 19.31
N VAL A 153 16.11 2.17 18.33
CA VAL A 153 15.79 0.74 18.13
C VAL A 153 16.23 -0.10 19.32
N ASP A 154 17.43 0.15 19.84
CA ASP A 154 17.94 -0.53 21.03
C ASP A 154 17.00 -0.31 22.24
N SER A 155 16.56 0.92 22.47
CA SER A 155 15.61 1.25 23.56
C SER A 155 14.26 0.53 23.38
N ILE A 156 13.75 0.43 22.16
CA ILE A 156 12.52 -0.32 21.87
C ILE A 156 12.72 -1.81 22.18
N HIS A 157 13.88 -2.37 21.82
CA HIS A 157 14.22 -3.77 22.11
C HIS A 157 14.37 -4.00 23.61
N ASP A 158 15.02 -3.10 24.34
CA ASP A 158 15.19 -3.19 25.80
C ASP A 158 13.84 -3.15 26.54
N LEU A 159 12.86 -2.44 25.99
CA LEU A 159 11.48 -2.47 26.45
C LEU A 159 10.72 -3.74 26.01
N GLY A 160 11.39 -4.70 25.39
CA GLY A 160 10.79 -5.93 24.89
C GLY A 160 9.83 -5.74 23.72
N GLY A 161 9.95 -4.66 22.98
CA GLY A 161 9.21 -4.38 21.76
C GLY A 161 10.01 -4.72 20.49
N ARG A 162 9.34 -4.67 19.34
CA ARG A 162 9.96 -4.71 18.01
C ARG A 162 9.44 -3.54 17.20
N MET A 163 10.25 -3.08 16.26
CA MET A 163 9.88 -1.96 15.39
C MET A 163 9.72 -2.43 13.93
N MET A 164 8.69 -1.94 13.30
CA MET A 164 8.51 -2.00 11.85
C MET A 164 8.53 -0.58 11.29
N ILE A 165 9.16 -0.41 10.13
CA ILE A 165 9.21 0.87 9.41
C ILE A 165 8.31 0.79 8.19
N SER A 166 7.46 1.79 8.00
CA SER A 166 6.66 1.96 6.80
C SER A 166 7.52 2.59 5.70
N VAL A 167 7.69 1.87 4.62
CA VAL A 167 8.49 2.31 3.47
C VAL A 167 7.59 2.36 2.24
N TRP A 168 7.57 3.50 1.57
CA TRP A 168 6.82 3.71 0.35
C TRP A 168 7.73 3.64 -0.87
N PRO A 169 7.32 2.98 -1.94
CA PRO A 169 8.07 2.90 -3.18
C PRO A 169 7.93 4.17 -4.02
N LYS A 170 8.27 5.30 -3.46
CA LYS A 170 8.19 6.63 -4.05
C LYS A 170 9.48 7.38 -3.81
N PHE A 171 9.99 8.05 -4.83
CA PHE A 171 11.25 8.77 -4.75
C PHE A 171 11.09 10.19 -5.30
N TYR A 172 11.50 11.17 -4.52
CA TYR A 172 11.63 12.53 -5.00
C TYR A 172 12.88 12.67 -5.86
N VAL A 173 12.79 13.49 -6.89
CA VAL A 173 13.81 13.60 -7.95
C VAL A 173 15.19 14.03 -7.43
N GLU A 174 15.24 14.69 -6.29
CA GLU A 174 16.50 15.14 -5.69
C GLU A 174 17.22 14.06 -4.88
N THR A 175 16.52 12.95 -4.56
CA THR A 175 17.13 11.87 -3.78
C THR A 175 18.14 11.07 -4.61
N GLU A 176 19.18 10.58 -3.93
CA GLU A 176 20.20 9.75 -4.58
C GLU A 176 19.61 8.46 -5.15
N HIS A 177 18.65 7.86 -4.46
CA HIS A 177 17.96 6.66 -4.96
C HIS A 177 17.18 6.92 -6.25
N TYR A 178 16.51 8.09 -6.38
CA TYR A 178 15.86 8.45 -7.63
C TYR A 178 16.88 8.53 -8.77
N LYS A 179 18.00 9.23 -8.56
CA LYS A 179 19.04 9.40 -9.57
C LYS A 179 19.60 8.05 -10.00
N GLU A 180 19.95 7.20 -9.03
CA GLU A 180 20.44 5.86 -9.29
C GLU A 180 19.44 5.00 -10.08
N PHE A 181 18.18 4.98 -9.67
CA PHE A 181 17.15 4.15 -10.30
C PHE A 181 16.77 4.68 -11.68
N ASN A 182 16.76 6.00 -11.87
CA ASN A 182 16.55 6.61 -13.16
C ASN A 182 17.69 6.28 -14.14
N ASP A 183 18.95 6.37 -13.70
CA ASP A 183 20.11 6.04 -14.51
C ASP A 183 20.17 4.56 -14.91
N LYS A 184 19.63 3.68 -14.07
CA LYS A 184 19.51 2.24 -14.34
C LYS A 184 18.26 1.87 -15.14
N GLY A 185 17.37 2.82 -15.43
CA GLY A 185 16.11 2.55 -16.13
C GLY A 185 15.09 1.77 -15.30
N TRP A 186 15.14 1.85 -13.97
CA TRP A 186 14.24 1.14 -13.07
C TRP A 186 13.00 1.96 -12.65
N MET A 187 12.92 3.19 -13.11
CA MET A 187 11.76 4.04 -12.87
C MET A 187 10.68 3.79 -13.93
N TYR A 188 9.45 4.15 -13.64
CA TYR A 188 8.40 4.24 -14.66
C TYR A 188 8.68 5.41 -15.60
N ASN A 189 9.52 5.17 -16.61
CA ASN A 189 10.08 6.21 -17.47
C ASN A 189 8.99 7.04 -18.13
N LYS A 190 7.96 6.40 -18.70
CA LYS A 190 6.86 7.12 -19.32
C LYS A 190 6.11 8.03 -18.34
N ALA A 191 5.87 7.58 -17.12
CA ALA A 191 5.21 8.40 -16.10
C ALA A 191 6.09 9.60 -15.70
N ASN A 192 7.40 9.42 -15.64
CA ASN A 192 8.35 10.50 -15.36
C ASN A 192 8.40 11.52 -16.51
N GLU A 193 8.47 11.05 -17.76
CA GLU A 193 8.46 11.90 -18.97
C GLU A 193 7.15 12.70 -19.08
N ASP A 194 6.02 12.07 -18.83
CA ASP A 194 4.70 12.71 -18.83
C ASP A 194 4.48 13.64 -17.61
N GLY A 195 5.42 13.66 -16.66
CA GLY A 195 5.33 14.48 -15.43
C GLY A 195 4.22 14.04 -14.48
N VAL A 196 3.83 12.78 -14.53
CA VAL A 196 2.80 12.22 -13.63
C VAL A 196 3.32 12.24 -12.20
N ARG A 197 2.54 12.84 -11.31
CA ARG A 197 2.88 13.00 -9.90
C ARG A 197 1.85 12.30 -9.02
N ASP A 198 2.33 11.83 -7.89
CA ASP A 198 1.48 11.29 -6.86
C ASP A 198 0.63 12.40 -6.21
N TRP A 199 -0.43 11.99 -5.52
CA TRP A 199 -1.38 12.86 -4.82
C TRP A 199 -0.75 13.66 -3.65
N ILE A 200 0.40 13.23 -3.15
CA ILE A 200 1.17 13.94 -2.13
C ILE A 200 2.49 14.45 -2.71
N GLY A 201 2.60 15.76 -2.90
CA GLY A 201 3.85 16.44 -3.17
C GLY A 201 4.44 16.17 -4.55
N GLN A 202 5.77 16.26 -4.65
CA GLN A 202 6.51 16.36 -5.90
C GLN A 202 7.10 15.04 -6.40
N GLY A 203 6.93 13.96 -5.66
CA GLY A 203 7.52 12.67 -5.99
C GLY A 203 6.92 12.03 -7.24
N TYR A 204 7.67 11.15 -7.84
CA TYR A 204 7.26 10.31 -8.94
C TYR A 204 7.05 8.88 -8.47
N LEU A 205 6.04 8.22 -9.05
CA LEU A 205 5.91 6.79 -8.90
C LEU A 205 7.05 6.09 -9.64
N TYR A 206 7.46 4.94 -9.17
CA TYR A 206 8.48 4.13 -9.81
C TYR A 206 8.02 2.67 -9.89
N GLY A 207 8.66 1.93 -10.78
CA GLY A 207 8.57 0.48 -10.84
C GLY A 207 9.96 -0.13 -10.85
N PHE A 208 10.06 -1.34 -10.34
CA PHE A 208 11.33 -2.04 -10.36
C PHE A 208 11.70 -2.59 -11.74
N TYR A 209 10.73 -2.71 -12.64
CA TYR A 209 10.95 -3.23 -13.99
C TYR A 209 10.03 -2.52 -14.97
N ASP A 210 10.64 -2.05 -16.03
CA ASP A 210 9.94 -1.64 -17.24
C ASP A 210 9.89 -2.83 -18.21
#